data_dcaa633e2eb08545413cf41bcbaa83b7
#
_entry.id   dcaa633e2eb08545413cf41bcbaa83b7
#
_cell.length_a   1.000
_cell.length_b   1.000
_cell.length_c   1.000
_cell.angle_alpha   90.00
_cell.angle_beta   90.00
_cell.angle_gamma   90.00
#
_symmetry.space_group_name_H-M   'P 1'
#
loop_
_entity.id
_entity.type
_entity.pdbx_description
1 polymer ?
#
loop_
_entity_poly.entity_id
_entity_poly.type
_entity_poly.pdbx_seq_one_letter_code
_entity_poly.pdbx_strand_id
1 'polypeptide(L)'
;MDNENINRDKMAWAQKVVDDLNNSTDKYVVYRTSRPITDIKHMLTTSVELYGDNVAFMQRFEKNEPFKSITYNEAFDTVNSLGTALVNRGLKGKRIAVIGENCYQWATSYLAVICGTGVVVPLDKELGAGELKQLCIEAEVSAVMFTEKYAETFKEMKGSGDTSIELLIKLNGHKEFEDMLTWSGLIAEGKSLMDGGDRSFVDAEIAYDEMSELLFTSGTTGIAKGVMLSHKNICFDLMIAPTILNVNTWDIFFSVLPIHHTYEGTCGFLMPLYKGAAIAYCEGLKYIVKNLSEVRPTMFLGVPAIFEALYKTIWKNIKKQGKESAVKKVMAINKFTKKLGFDLNKKFLKDVYKVFGGRLRVIISGGAAIDPAILQFFNDLGFIAVQGYGLSECAPMGALNPDQHKYMRNASVGHILPGMQVKIADKDEDGIGEICLKGDNVMLGYYKNPEETAKVIKEGWFYTGDQGYTDDEDFIYITGRKKNVIIASNGKNVFPEELEYLLSKSPYVAESMVWGADDEKGDITIVASIRPDEEEVAEAIGEEKAKDDEAIKELLWKEVDRINADLPLFKKIKKISVRREEFEKNTSKKIKRFVEGNKKM
;
A
#
# COMPACT_ATOMS: atom_id res chain seq x y z
N MET A 1 -30.93 -16.80 -13.11
CA MET A 1 -31.44 -15.42 -12.91
C MET A 1 -31.19 -14.69 -14.22
N ASP A 2 -32.16 -13.95 -14.73
CA ASP A 2 -31.98 -13.26 -16.01
C ASP A 2 -30.94 -12.14 -15.86
N ASN A 3 -30.06 -11.98 -16.85
CA ASN A 3 -28.97 -10.99 -16.85
C ASN A 3 -29.44 -9.54 -16.60
N GLU A 4 -30.66 -9.21 -17.01
CA GLU A 4 -31.30 -7.91 -16.71
C GLU A 4 -31.51 -7.69 -15.21
N ASN A 5 -31.80 -8.73 -14.43
CA ASN A 5 -31.98 -8.63 -12.98
C ASN A 5 -30.62 -8.42 -12.28
N ILE A 6 -29.57 -9.12 -12.69
CA ILE A 6 -28.21 -8.95 -12.13
C ILE A 6 -27.70 -7.53 -12.38
N ASN A 7 -27.87 -7.00 -13.60
CA ASN A 7 -27.47 -5.65 -13.93
C ASN A 7 -28.25 -4.57 -13.16
N ARG A 8 -29.53 -4.82 -12.86
CA ARG A 8 -30.35 -3.95 -12.03
C ARG A 8 -29.89 -3.96 -10.57
N ASP A 9 -29.61 -5.14 -10.03
CA ASP A 9 -29.23 -5.32 -8.62
C ASP A 9 -27.87 -4.66 -8.33
N LYS A 10 -26.86 -4.85 -9.19
CA LYS A 10 -25.54 -4.23 -9.01
C LYS A 10 -25.60 -2.71 -9.13
N MET A 11 -26.43 -2.17 -10.04
CA MET A 11 -26.61 -0.72 -10.15
C MET A 11 -27.37 -0.15 -8.95
N ALA A 12 -28.40 -0.84 -8.46
CA ALA A 12 -29.13 -0.46 -7.25
C ALA A 12 -28.22 -0.43 -6.02
N TRP A 13 -27.32 -1.40 -5.89
CA TRP A 13 -26.30 -1.41 -4.84
C TRP A 13 -25.36 -0.19 -4.94
N ALA A 14 -24.77 0.06 -6.12
CA ALA A 14 -23.83 1.16 -6.31
C ALA A 14 -24.50 2.53 -6.07
N GLN A 15 -25.74 2.69 -6.56
CA GLN A 15 -26.51 3.90 -6.35
C GLN A 15 -26.83 4.11 -4.87
N LYS A 16 -27.21 3.04 -4.16
CA LYS A 16 -27.45 3.10 -2.72
C LYS A 16 -26.23 3.55 -1.94
N VAL A 17 -25.03 3.04 -2.25
CA VAL A 17 -23.78 3.49 -1.62
C VAL A 17 -23.58 4.99 -1.80
N VAL A 18 -23.76 5.52 -3.02
CA VAL A 18 -23.60 6.94 -3.30
C VAL A 18 -24.70 7.79 -2.63
N ASP A 19 -25.94 7.31 -2.61
CA ASP A 19 -27.04 7.99 -1.94
C ASP A 19 -26.83 8.07 -0.43
N ASP A 20 -26.39 6.99 0.20
CA ASP A 20 -26.04 6.95 1.62
C ASP A 20 -24.92 7.96 1.95
N LEU A 21 -23.90 8.08 1.08
CA LEU A 21 -22.83 9.08 1.22
C LEU A 21 -23.37 10.52 1.06
N ASN A 22 -24.22 10.76 0.08
CA ASN A 22 -24.78 12.09 -0.19
C ASN A 22 -25.72 12.56 0.93
N ASN A 23 -26.41 11.63 1.57
CA ASN A 23 -27.33 11.88 2.69
C ASN A 23 -26.63 11.76 4.07
N SER A 24 -25.35 11.39 4.12
CA SER A 24 -24.61 11.24 5.36
C SER A 24 -24.57 12.54 6.15
N THR A 25 -24.81 12.44 7.45
CA THR A 25 -24.60 13.51 8.44
C THR A 25 -23.23 13.45 9.10
N ASP A 26 -22.42 12.48 8.72
CA ASP A 26 -21.06 12.34 9.21
C ASP A 26 -20.23 13.57 8.78
N LYS A 27 -19.64 14.26 9.75
CA LYS A 27 -18.82 15.47 9.53
C LYS A 27 -17.53 15.18 8.76
N TYR A 28 -17.13 13.91 8.65
CA TYR A 28 -15.94 13.46 7.92
C TYR A 28 -16.23 13.15 6.45
N VAL A 29 -17.49 12.99 6.06
CA VAL A 29 -17.94 12.88 4.67
C VAL A 29 -18.04 14.29 4.07
N VAL A 30 -16.92 14.84 3.67
CA VAL A 30 -16.80 16.24 3.26
C VAL A 30 -17.06 16.43 1.76
N TYR A 31 -16.53 15.50 0.94
CA TYR A 31 -16.58 15.62 -0.52
C TYR A 31 -17.65 14.69 -1.09
N ARG A 32 -18.67 15.29 -1.71
CA ARG A 32 -19.80 14.56 -2.30
C ARG A 32 -19.63 14.46 -3.81
N THR A 33 -18.51 13.85 -4.22
CA THR A 33 -18.08 13.76 -5.62
C THR A 33 -18.01 12.33 -6.14
N SER A 34 -18.56 11.38 -5.38
CA SER A 34 -18.60 9.98 -5.78
C SER A 34 -19.69 9.76 -6.84
N ARG A 35 -19.41 8.89 -7.79
CA ARG A 35 -20.38 8.40 -8.77
C ARG A 35 -20.58 6.89 -8.59
N PRO A 36 -21.78 6.35 -8.87
CA PRO A 36 -22.02 4.92 -8.75
C PRO A 36 -21.23 4.16 -9.81
N ILE A 37 -20.50 3.14 -9.38
CA ILE A 37 -19.78 2.18 -10.23
C ILE A 37 -20.07 0.77 -9.79
N THR A 38 -20.42 -0.11 -10.73
CA THR A 38 -20.83 -1.49 -10.43
C THR A 38 -19.67 -2.48 -10.43
N ASP A 39 -18.67 -2.19 -11.26
CA ASP A 39 -17.49 -3.02 -11.49
C ASP A 39 -16.37 -2.17 -12.12
N ILE A 40 -15.17 -2.71 -12.23
CA ILE A 40 -14.00 -1.98 -12.75
C ILE A 40 -14.16 -1.63 -14.24
N LYS A 41 -14.84 -2.47 -15.02
CA LYS A 41 -15.15 -2.16 -16.44
C LYS A 41 -16.07 -0.95 -16.54
N HIS A 42 -17.15 -0.92 -15.76
CA HIS A 42 -18.07 0.22 -15.69
C HIS A 42 -17.37 1.48 -15.18
N MET A 43 -16.48 1.33 -14.16
CA MET A 43 -15.63 2.43 -13.68
C MET A 43 -14.77 3.00 -14.82
N LEU A 44 -14.08 2.16 -15.58
CA LEU A 44 -13.19 2.58 -16.66
C LEU A 44 -13.97 3.24 -17.81
N THR A 45 -15.07 2.62 -18.25
CA THR A 45 -15.93 3.15 -19.32
C THR A 45 -16.46 4.54 -18.98
N THR A 46 -17.06 4.70 -17.79
CA THR A 46 -17.57 6.00 -17.36
C THR A 46 -16.47 7.03 -17.08
N SER A 47 -15.26 6.59 -16.71
CA SER A 47 -14.11 7.50 -16.59
C SER A 47 -13.67 8.03 -17.96
N VAL A 48 -13.68 7.19 -18.98
CA VAL A 48 -13.34 7.61 -20.35
C VAL A 48 -14.41 8.56 -20.92
N GLU A 49 -15.68 8.28 -20.69
CA GLU A 49 -16.77 9.18 -21.10
C GLU A 49 -16.65 10.58 -20.49
N LEU A 50 -16.20 10.65 -19.22
CA LEU A 50 -16.08 11.91 -18.48
C LEU A 50 -14.74 12.62 -18.70
N TYR A 51 -13.65 11.88 -18.92
CA TYR A 51 -12.27 12.38 -18.84
C TYR A 51 -11.39 11.93 -20.02
N GLY A 52 -11.98 11.50 -21.14
CA GLY A 52 -11.28 10.85 -22.27
C GLY A 52 -9.99 11.53 -22.72
N ASP A 53 -9.98 12.86 -22.79
CA ASP A 53 -8.83 13.66 -23.23
C ASP A 53 -7.85 14.01 -22.11
N ASN A 54 -8.18 13.70 -20.85
CA ASN A 54 -7.25 13.90 -19.74
C ASN A 54 -6.09 12.90 -19.84
N VAL A 55 -4.95 13.27 -19.25
CA VAL A 55 -3.83 12.35 -19.06
C VAL A 55 -4.19 11.31 -18.01
N ALA A 56 -4.13 10.03 -18.37
CA ALA A 56 -4.30 8.91 -17.44
C ALA A 56 -2.94 8.42 -16.91
N PHE A 57 -1.94 8.32 -17.78
CA PHE A 57 -0.62 7.79 -17.42
C PHE A 57 0.51 8.67 -17.91
N MET A 58 1.58 8.71 -17.11
CA MET A 58 2.85 9.36 -17.47
C MET A 58 3.98 8.35 -17.22
N GLN A 59 4.70 8.00 -18.27
CA GLN A 59 5.80 7.04 -18.22
C GLN A 59 6.97 7.46 -19.11
N ARG A 60 8.17 7.12 -18.69
CA ARG A 60 9.36 7.13 -19.53
C ARG A 60 9.53 5.76 -20.15
N PHE A 61 9.44 5.68 -21.48
CA PHE A 61 9.56 4.40 -22.19
C PHE A 61 11.02 4.05 -22.49
N GLU A 62 11.83 5.04 -22.81
CA GLU A 62 13.25 4.87 -23.13
C GLU A 62 14.13 5.71 -22.20
N LYS A 63 15.30 5.15 -21.84
CA LYS A 63 16.24 5.83 -20.96
C LYS A 63 16.64 7.19 -21.53
N ASN A 64 16.61 8.23 -20.70
CA ASN A 64 16.93 9.62 -21.02
C ASN A 64 15.91 10.37 -21.91
N GLU A 65 14.81 9.75 -22.33
CA GLU A 65 13.69 10.47 -22.93
C GLU A 65 12.85 11.20 -21.87
N PRO A 66 12.05 12.20 -22.25
CA PRO A 66 11.07 12.79 -21.35
C PRO A 66 9.94 11.79 -20.99
N PHE A 67 9.22 12.04 -19.92
CA PHE A 67 7.97 11.34 -19.65
C PHE A 67 6.98 11.62 -20.78
N LYS A 68 6.36 10.55 -21.29
CA LYS A 68 5.26 10.64 -22.27
C LYS A 68 3.94 10.52 -21.51
N SER A 69 2.98 11.33 -21.94
CA SER A 69 1.60 11.29 -21.43
C SER A 69 0.74 10.41 -22.33
N ILE A 70 -0.14 9.63 -21.74
CA ILE A 70 -1.12 8.77 -22.39
C ILE A 70 -2.49 9.17 -21.85
N THR A 71 -3.45 9.43 -22.73
CA THR A 71 -4.80 9.84 -22.39
C THR A 71 -5.66 8.66 -21.93
N TYR A 72 -6.82 8.96 -21.32
CA TYR A 72 -7.81 7.94 -20.98
C TYR A 72 -8.33 7.22 -22.23
N ASN A 73 -8.57 7.95 -23.34
CA ASN A 73 -8.99 7.38 -24.61
C ASN A 73 -7.96 6.36 -25.13
N GLU A 74 -6.69 6.74 -25.21
CA GLU A 74 -5.61 5.84 -25.65
C GLU A 74 -5.45 4.61 -24.77
N ALA A 75 -5.58 4.78 -23.46
CA ALA A 75 -5.53 3.67 -22.51
C ALA A 75 -6.72 2.72 -22.68
N PHE A 76 -7.91 3.25 -22.88
CA PHE A 76 -9.13 2.47 -23.10
C PHE A 76 -9.08 1.64 -24.39
N ASP A 77 -8.61 2.24 -25.48
CA ASP A 77 -8.40 1.53 -26.74
C ASP A 77 -7.39 0.40 -26.58
N THR A 78 -6.32 0.63 -25.83
CA THR A 78 -5.32 -0.39 -25.50
C THR A 78 -5.94 -1.54 -24.71
N VAL A 79 -6.74 -1.24 -23.66
CA VAL A 79 -7.39 -2.25 -22.82
C VAL A 79 -8.37 -3.08 -23.62
N ASN A 80 -9.21 -2.45 -24.43
CA ASN A 80 -10.20 -3.13 -25.27
C ASN A 80 -9.53 -4.03 -26.31
N SER A 81 -8.49 -3.54 -26.99
CA SER A 81 -7.74 -4.32 -27.98
C SER A 81 -7.06 -5.53 -27.31
N LEU A 82 -6.34 -5.29 -26.21
CA LEU A 82 -5.63 -6.35 -25.49
C LEU A 82 -6.63 -7.40 -24.95
N GLY A 83 -7.73 -6.96 -24.32
CA GLY A 83 -8.75 -7.85 -23.79
C GLY A 83 -9.43 -8.69 -24.87
N THR A 84 -9.73 -8.11 -26.05
CA THR A 84 -10.29 -8.84 -27.19
C THR A 84 -9.34 -9.93 -27.68
N ALA A 85 -8.04 -9.65 -27.81
CA ALA A 85 -7.05 -10.66 -28.19
C ALA A 85 -6.94 -11.78 -27.16
N LEU A 86 -6.94 -11.44 -25.85
CA LEU A 86 -6.88 -12.44 -24.77
C LEU A 86 -8.13 -13.36 -24.77
N VAL A 87 -9.32 -12.81 -24.96
CA VAL A 87 -10.58 -13.58 -25.07
C VAL A 87 -10.54 -14.48 -26.30
N ASN A 88 -10.13 -13.97 -27.45
CA ASN A 88 -10.03 -14.74 -28.71
C ASN A 88 -9.04 -15.91 -28.59
N ARG A 89 -8.01 -15.77 -27.76
CA ARG A 89 -7.03 -16.84 -27.47
C ARG A 89 -7.50 -17.83 -26.38
N GLY A 90 -8.78 -17.83 -26.03
CA GLY A 90 -9.38 -18.81 -25.12
C GLY A 90 -9.15 -18.54 -23.64
N LEU A 91 -8.74 -17.33 -23.26
CA LEU A 91 -8.50 -16.99 -21.85
C LEU A 91 -9.73 -16.49 -21.09
N LYS A 92 -10.92 -16.51 -21.71
CA LYS A 92 -12.17 -16.13 -21.04
C LYS A 92 -12.42 -16.97 -19.79
N GLY A 93 -12.62 -16.31 -18.65
CA GLY A 93 -12.84 -16.94 -17.35
C GLY A 93 -11.61 -17.60 -16.70
N LYS A 94 -10.43 -17.51 -17.34
CA LYS A 94 -9.18 -18.06 -16.81
C LYS A 94 -8.53 -17.14 -15.79
N ARG A 95 -7.59 -17.69 -15.00
CA ARG A 95 -6.73 -16.91 -14.10
C ARG A 95 -5.44 -16.54 -14.83
N ILE A 96 -5.16 -15.23 -14.86
CA ILE A 96 -4.04 -14.67 -15.61
C ILE A 96 -3.15 -13.89 -14.64
N ALA A 97 -1.90 -14.32 -14.51
CA ALA A 97 -0.94 -13.64 -13.67
C ALA A 97 -0.35 -12.41 -14.37
N VAL A 98 -0.13 -11.33 -13.61
CA VAL A 98 0.57 -10.13 -14.07
C VAL A 98 1.71 -9.81 -13.11
N ILE A 99 2.95 -9.71 -13.62
CA ILE A 99 4.14 -9.50 -12.81
C ILE A 99 5.14 -8.54 -13.49
N GLY A 100 5.72 -7.64 -12.70
CA GLY A 100 6.77 -6.73 -13.18
C GLY A 100 6.83 -5.43 -12.42
N GLU A 101 7.60 -4.50 -12.97
CA GLU A 101 7.70 -3.13 -12.50
C GLU A 101 6.42 -2.35 -12.79
N ASN A 102 6.16 -1.32 -11.96
CA ASN A 102 5.07 -0.38 -12.22
C ASN A 102 5.26 0.27 -13.60
N CYS A 103 4.36 0.01 -14.52
CA CYS A 103 4.40 0.56 -15.88
C CYS A 103 3.01 0.51 -16.53
N TYR A 104 2.87 1.29 -17.60
CA TYR A 104 1.65 1.36 -18.40
C TYR A 104 1.21 -0.01 -18.93
N GLN A 105 2.17 -0.82 -19.37
CA GLN A 105 1.90 -2.15 -19.91
C GLN A 105 1.34 -3.08 -18.82
N TRP A 106 1.86 -3.01 -17.60
CA TRP A 106 1.33 -3.75 -16.46
C TRP A 106 -0.11 -3.33 -16.14
N ALA A 107 -0.34 -2.01 -16.05
CA ALA A 107 -1.65 -1.44 -15.73
C ALA A 107 -2.72 -1.81 -16.75
N THR A 108 -2.43 -1.69 -18.04
CA THR A 108 -3.38 -2.05 -19.11
C THR A 108 -3.59 -3.55 -19.20
N SER A 109 -2.59 -4.37 -18.85
CA SER A 109 -2.74 -5.83 -18.74
C SER A 109 -3.67 -6.22 -17.59
N TYR A 110 -3.49 -5.62 -16.40
CA TYR A 110 -4.39 -5.82 -15.28
C TYR A 110 -5.83 -5.46 -15.67
N LEU A 111 -6.04 -4.29 -16.27
CA LEU A 111 -7.37 -3.84 -16.70
C LEU A 111 -7.97 -4.76 -17.80
N ALA A 112 -7.17 -5.20 -18.78
CA ALA A 112 -7.64 -6.10 -19.80
C ALA A 112 -8.08 -7.46 -19.23
N VAL A 113 -7.44 -7.93 -18.16
CA VAL A 113 -7.86 -9.17 -17.49
C VAL A 113 -9.14 -8.94 -16.71
N ILE A 114 -9.15 -7.99 -15.78
CA ILE A 114 -10.26 -7.82 -14.82
C ILE A 114 -11.54 -7.26 -15.48
N CYS A 115 -11.42 -6.48 -16.57
CA CYS A 115 -12.58 -5.87 -17.24
C CYS A 115 -13.30 -6.80 -18.23
N GLY A 116 -13.01 -8.10 -18.24
CA GLY A 116 -13.79 -9.01 -19.06
C GLY A 116 -13.09 -10.25 -19.59
N THR A 117 -11.78 -10.42 -19.36
CA THR A 117 -11.10 -11.66 -19.73
C THR A 117 -11.23 -12.72 -18.65
N GLY A 118 -10.93 -12.40 -17.37
CA GLY A 118 -10.97 -13.42 -16.30
C GLY A 118 -10.57 -12.86 -14.95
N VAL A 119 -9.97 -13.72 -14.11
CA VAL A 119 -9.46 -13.34 -12.78
C VAL A 119 -8.01 -12.92 -12.89
N VAL A 120 -7.70 -11.72 -12.43
CA VAL A 120 -6.31 -11.23 -12.39
C VAL A 120 -5.59 -11.76 -11.15
N VAL A 121 -4.33 -12.19 -11.32
CA VAL A 121 -3.46 -12.67 -10.24
C VAL A 121 -2.19 -11.79 -10.23
N PRO A 122 -2.20 -10.66 -9.54
CA PRO A 122 -1.02 -9.83 -9.38
C PRO A 122 0.05 -10.56 -8.56
N LEU A 123 1.24 -10.77 -9.14
CA LEU A 123 2.34 -11.45 -8.46
C LEU A 123 3.42 -10.46 -8.02
N ASP A 124 3.99 -10.75 -6.85
CA ASP A 124 5.08 -9.96 -6.30
C ASP A 124 6.38 -10.18 -7.08
N LYS A 125 6.93 -9.10 -7.60
CA LYS A 125 8.15 -9.08 -8.41
C LYS A 125 9.44 -9.39 -7.64
N GLU A 126 9.39 -9.40 -6.31
CA GLU A 126 10.55 -9.69 -5.44
C GLU A 126 10.63 -11.17 -5.04
N LEU A 127 9.61 -11.99 -5.41
CA LEU A 127 9.61 -13.42 -5.11
C LEU A 127 10.61 -14.19 -5.98
N GLY A 128 11.18 -15.23 -5.39
CA GLY A 128 12.03 -16.18 -6.09
C GLY A 128 11.27 -17.10 -7.04
N ALA A 129 11.98 -17.70 -8.01
CA ALA A 129 11.39 -18.57 -9.03
C ALA A 129 10.58 -19.74 -8.42
N GLY A 130 11.06 -20.33 -7.32
CA GLY A 130 10.36 -21.42 -6.62
C GLY A 130 9.02 -20.99 -6.01
N GLU A 131 8.99 -19.81 -5.37
CA GLU A 131 7.78 -19.25 -4.78
C GLU A 131 6.79 -18.86 -5.89
N LEU A 132 7.25 -18.20 -6.95
CA LEU A 132 6.41 -17.85 -8.11
C LEU A 132 5.77 -19.10 -8.73
N LYS A 133 6.55 -20.19 -8.89
CA LYS A 133 6.03 -21.47 -9.41
C LYS A 133 4.93 -22.02 -8.52
N GLN A 134 5.14 -22.05 -7.21
CA GLN A 134 4.16 -22.53 -6.25
C GLN A 134 2.85 -21.72 -6.32
N LEU A 135 2.94 -20.38 -6.38
CA LEU A 135 1.75 -19.52 -6.52
C LEU A 135 1.03 -19.72 -7.84
N CYS A 136 1.74 -19.91 -8.95
CA CYS A 136 1.13 -20.20 -10.25
C CYS A 136 0.38 -21.54 -10.24
N ILE A 137 0.92 -22.56 -9.56
CA ILE A 137 0.25 -23.86 -9.39
C ILE A 137 -0.99 -23.70 -8.51
N GLU A 138 -0.87 -23.06 -7.34
CA GLU A 138 -1.97 -22.87 -6.40
C GLU A 138 -3.14 -22.09 -7.02
N ALA A 139 -2.80 -21.00 -7.72
CA ALA A 139 -3.76 -20.17 -8.43
C ALA A 139 -4.25 -20.79 -9.75
N GLU A 140 -3.71 -21.93 -10.20
CA GLU A 140 -4.04 -22.56 -11.49
C GLU A 140 -3.97 -21.54 -12.64
N VAL A 141 -2.85 -20.81 -12.70
CA VAL A 141 -2.62 -19.74 -13.68
C VAL A 141 -2.54 -20.33 -15.09
N SER A 142 -3.37 -19.84 -16.02
CA SER A 142 -3.38 -20.27 -17.43
C SER A 142 -2.49 -19.44 -18.35
N ALA A 143 -2.25 -18.17 -18.00
CA ALA A 143 -1.33 -17.29 -18.75
C ALA A 143 -0.59 -16.37 -17.80
N VAL A 144 0.63 -15.96 -18.20
CA VAL A 144 1.43 -15.01 -17.44
C VAL A 144 1.83 -13.84 -18.33
N MET A 145 1.55 -12.63 -17.87
CA MET A 145 1.96 -11.36 -18.48
C MET A 145 3.08 -10.76 -17.63
N PHE A 146 4.28 -10.59 -18.19
CA PHE A 146 5.48 -10.27 -17.41
C PHE A 146 6.42 -9.30 -18.10
N THR A 147 7.18 -8.52 -17.31
CA THR A 147 8.29 -7.73 -17.83
C THR A 147 9.48 -8.62 -18.20
N GLU A 148 10.27 -8.21 -19.19
CA GLU A 148 11.30 -9.05 -19.86
C GLU A 148 12.23 -9.82 -18.91
N LYS A 149 12.54 -9.28 -17.75
CA LYS A 149 13.45 -9.94 -16.77
C LYS A 149 12.96 -11.31 -16.28
N TYR A 150 11.66 -11.61 -16.39
CA TYR A 150 11.06 -12.89 -15.96
C TYR A 150 10.93 -13.90 -17.10
N ALA A 151 11.34 -13.55 -18.32
CA ALA A 151 11.13 -14.39 -19.51
C ALA A 151 11.70 -15.80 -19.35
N GLU A 152 12.97 -15.93 -18.95
CA GLU A 152 13.59 -17.25 -18.76
C GLU A 152 12.91 -18.03 -17.62
N THR A 153 12.58 -17.37 -16.51
CA THR A 153 11.89 -18.00 -15.37
C THR A 153 10.57 -18.64 -15.78
N PHE A 154 9.71 -17.90 -16.50
CA PHE A 154 8.41 -18.45 -16.92
C PHE A 154 8.52 -19.43 -18.10
N LYS A 155 9.54 -19.31 -18.94
CA LYS A 155 9.85 -20.29 -19.98
C LYS A 155 10.20 -21.65 -19.33
N GLU A 156 11.06 -21.66 -18.34
CA GLU A 156 11.41 -22.86 -17.57
C GLU A 156 10.19 -23.45 -16.85
N MET A 157 9.37 -22.61 -16.21
CA MET A 157 8.15 -23.06 -15.52
C MET A 157 7.17 -23.73 -16.47
N LYS A 158 6.89 -23.13 -17.62
CA LYS A 158 6.02 -23.72 -18.64
C LYS A 158 6.61 -25.03 -19.17
N GLY A 159 7.92 -25.05 -19.42
CA GLY A 159 8.62 -26.24 -19.94
C GLY A 159 8.68 -27.40 -18.96
N SER A 160 8.56 -27.16 -17.64
CA SER A 160 8.57 -28.23 -16.63
C SER A 160 7.31 -29.10 -16.63
N GLY A 161 6.20 -28.63 -17.21
CA GLY A 161 4.94 -29.36 -17.26
C GLY A 161 4.17 -29.45 -15.93
N ASP A 162 4.68 -28.83 -14.85
CA ASP A 162 4.05 -28.87 -13.51
C ASP A 162 3.02 -27.75 -13.30
N THR A 163 2.92 -26.81 -14.24
CA THR A 163 1.99 -25.67 -14.17
C THR A 163 0.94 -25.75 -15.26
N SER A 164 -0.19 -25.08 -15.06
CA SER A 164 -1.25 -24.94 -16.07
C SER A 164 -1.00 -23.79 -17.06
N ILE A 165 0.22 -23.23 -17.11
CA ILE A 165 0.57 -22.09 -17.95
C ILE A 165 0.60 -22.50 -19.42
N GLU A 166 -0.34 -21.98 -20.19
CA GLU A 166 -0.46 -22.22 -21.64
C GLU A 166 0.20 -21.09 -22.45
N LEU A 167 0.06 -19.84 -22.00
CA LEU A 167 0.53 -18.66 -22.73
C LEU A 167 1.51 -17.82 -21.91
N LEU A 168 2.57 -17.38 -22.58
CA LEU A 168 3.58 -16.46 -22.07
C LEU A 168 3.52 -15.15 -22.85
N ILE A 169 3.31 -14.03 -22.15
CA ILE A 169 3.09 -12.71 -22.76
C ILE A 169 4.08 -11.72 -22.19
N LYS A 170 5.02 -11.28 -23.03
CA LYS A 170 6.01 -10.30 -22.65
C LYS A 170 5.45 -8.87 -22.77
N LEU A 171 5.54 -8.09 -21.68
CA LEU A 171 4.98 -6.74 -21.61
C LEU A 171 5.88 -5.68 -22.24
N ASN A 172 7.21 -5.83 -22.12
CA ASN A 172 8.19 -4.83 -22.57
C ASN A 172 9.53 -5.50 -22.92
N GLY A 173 10.52 -4.68 -23.31
CA GLY A 173 11.87 -5.11 -23.62
C GLY A 173 12.06 -5.46 -25.08
N HIS A 174 13.34 -5.56 -25.51
CA HIS A 174 13.74 -5.69 -26.93
C HIS A 174 14.16 -7.12 -27.31
N LYS A 175 14.39 -8.01 -26.32
CA LYS A 175 14.80 -9.38 -26.59
C LYS A 175 13.64 -10.17 -27.20
N GLU A 176 13.86 -10.77 -28.36
CA GLU A 176 12.87 -11.65 -28.99
C GLU A 176 12.93 -13.07 -28.41
N PHE A 177 11.77 -13.70 -28.30
CA PHE A 177 11.59 -15.09 -27.87
C PHE A 177 10.58 -15.76 -28.79
N GLU A 178 10.98 -16.85 -29.43
CA GLU A 178 10.14 -17.54 -30.45
C GLU A 178 8.79 -18.03 -29.92
N ASP A 179 8.72 -18.43 -28.64
CA ASP A 179 7.54 -19.04 -28.01
C ASP A 179 6.75 -18.06 -27.12
N MET A 180 6.97 -16.76 -27.25
CA MET A 180 6.31 -15.76 -26.42
C MET A 180 5.55 -14.75 -27.26
N LEU A 181 4.33 -14.47 -26.81
CA LEU A 181 3.56 -13.35 -27.35
C LEU A 181 4.09 -12.02 -26.79
N THR A 182 3.85 -10.96 -27.52
CA THR A 182 4.18 -9.61 -27.06
C THR A 182 2.92 -8.80 -26.80
N TRP A 183 2.96 -7.94 -25.79
CA TRP A 183 1.88 -7.02 -25.45
C TRP A 183 1.46 -6.18 -26.67
N SER A 184 2.41 -5.63 -27.43
CA SER A 184 2.13 -4.85 -28.63
C SER A 184 1.54 -5.68 -29.75
N GLY A 185 1.99 -6.92 -29.93
CA GLY A 185 1.44 -7.86 -30.92
C GLY A 185 -0.02 -8.20 -30.62
N LEU A 186 -0.33 -8.46 -29.34
CA LEU A 186 -1.73 -8.73 -28.92
C LEU A 186 -2.65 -7.51 -29.11
N ILE A 187 -2.15 -6.30 -28.88
CA ILE A 187 -2.93 -5.09 -29.15
C ILE A 187 -3.23 -4.95 -30.65
N ALA A 188 -2.24 -5.18 -31.52
CA ALA A 188 -2.45 -5.13 -32.97
C ALA A 188 -3.44 -6.20 -33.43
N GLU A 189 -3.33 -7.44 -32.88
CA GLU A 189 -4.26 -8.53 -33.14
C GLU A 189 -5.69 -8.17 -32.69
N GLY A 190 -5.86 -7.73 -31.44
CA GLY A 190 -7.16 -7.37 -30.91
C GLY A 190 -7.81 -6.21 -31.62
N LYS A 191 -7.02 -5.21 -32.03
CA LYS A 191 -7.52 -4.11 -32.86
C LYS A 191 -8.06 -4.63 -34.19
N SER A 192 -7.33 -5.53 -34.87
CA SER A 192 -7.79 -6.14 -36.13
C SER A 192 -9.07 -6.95 -35.93
N LEU A 193 -9.20 -7.68 -34.82
CA LEU A 193 -10.42 -8.43 -34.48
C LEU A 193 -11.60 -7.49 -34.24
N MET A 194 -11.41 -6.39 -33.51
CA MET A 194 -12.46 -5.38 -33.26
C MET A 194 -12.88 -4.67 -34.55
N ASP A 195 -11.92 -4.34 -35.42
CA ASP A 195 -12.19 -3.77 -36.75
C ASP A 195 -12.99 -4.76 -37.62
N GLY A 196 -12.80 -6.07 -37.40
CA GLY A 196 -13.59 -7.17 -37.99
C GLY A 196 -14.94 -7.41 -37.35
N GLY A 197 -15.32 -6.64 -36.32
CA GLY A 197 -16.62 -6.71 -35.63
C GLY A 197 -16.64 -7.58 -34.38
N ASP A 198 -15.48 -8.06 -33.88
CA ASP A 198 -15.44 -8.81 -32.60
C ASP A 198 -15.71 -7.86 -31.44
N ARG A 199 -16.73 -8.19 -30.64
CA ARG A 199 -17.13 -7.45 -29.46
C ARG A 199 -17.10 -8.29 -28.18
N SER A 200 -16.52 -9.48 -28.27
CA SER A 200 -16.55 -10.50 -27.20
C SER A 200 -16.01 -10.00 -25.84
N PHE A 201 -15.03 -9.10 -25.86
CA PHE A 201 -14.52 -8.43 -24.67
C PHE A 201 -15.34 -7.19 -24.31
N VAL A 202 -15.64 -6.32 -25.29
CA VAL A 202 -16.35 -5.05 -25.05
C VAL A 202 -17.74 -5.31 -24.47
N ASP A 203 -18.44 -6.33 -24.95
CA ASP A 203 -19.78 -6.72 -24.48
C ASP A 203 -19.74 -7.77 -23.34
N ALA A 204 -18.56 -8.12 -22.81
CA ALA A 204 -18.44 -9.08 -21.73
C ALA A 204 -19.15 -8.59 -20.46
N GLU A 205 -20.03 -9.41 -19.95
CA GLU A 205 -20.69 -9.18 -18.66
C GLU A 205 -19.75 -9.47 -17.49
N ILE A 206 -19.88 -8.71 -16.42
CA ILE A 206 -19.07 -8.81 -15.22
C ILE A 206 -19.93 -9.28 -14.04
N ALA A 207 -19.56 -10.40 -13.45
CA ALA A 207 -20.09 -10.87 -12.18
C ALA A 207 -19.44 -10.06 -11.05
N TYR A 208 -20.17 -9.06 -10.54
CA TYR A 208 -19.61 -8.02 -9.66
C TYR A 208 -19.27 -8.50 -8.25
N ASP A 209 -19.87 -9.56 -7.77
CA ASP A 209 -19.74 -10.17 -6.43
C ASP A 209 -18.96 -11.50 -6.42
N GLU A 210 -18.47 -11.96 -7.58
CA GLU A 210 -17.58 -13.10 -7.70
C GLU A 210 -16.10 -12.68 -7.66
N MET A 211 -15.21 -13.65 -7.45
CA MET A 211 -13.77 -13.43 -7.44
C MET A 211 -13.29 -12.87 -8.78
N SER A 212 -12.76 -11.66 -8.77
CA SER A 212 -12.16 -10.97 -9.92
C SER A 212 -10.66 -10.75 -9.79
N GLU A 213 -10.16 -10.74 -8.56
CA GLU A 213 -8.74 -10.61 -8.23
C GLU A 213 -8.36 -11.61 -7.15
N LEU A 214 -7.22 -12.28 -7.35
CA LEU A 214 -6.63 -13.20 -6.39
C LEU A 214 -5.23 -12.72 -6.00
N LEU A 215 -5.10 -12.25 -4.77
CA LEU A 215 -3.88 -11.67 -4.21
C LEU A 215 -3.23 -12.59 -3.19
N PHE A 216 -1.95 -12.87 -3.34
CA PHE A 216 -1.21 -13.64 -2.36
C PHE A 216 -0.53 -12.72 -1.35
N THR A 217 -0.86 -12.90 -0.07
CA THR A 217 -0.21 -12.20 1.03
C THR A 217 0.80 -13.12 1.70
N SER A 218 1.96 -12.56 2.08
CA SER A 218 2.93 -13.30 2.90
C SER A 218 2.30 -13.60 4.26
N GLY A 219 1.80 -14.82 4.39
CA GLY A 219 1.22 -15.31 5.64
C GLY A 219 2.24 -15.20 6.77
N THR A 220 1.75 -14.95 7.96
CA THR A 220 2.58 -14.87 9.19
C THR A 220 3.15 -16.22 9.61
N THR A 221 2.68 -17.30 9.01
CA THR A 221 3.13 -18.68 9.17
C THR A 221 4.10 -19.12 8.08
N GLY A 222 4.49 -18.20 7.17
CA GLY A 222 5.40 -18.51 6.05
C GLY A 222 4.70 -19.07 4.80
N ILE A 223 3.44 -19.49 4.90
CA ILE A 223 2.63 -19.94 3.76
C ILE A 223 1.81 -18.76 3.26
N ALA A 224 1.93 -18.43 1.98
CA ALA A 224 1.14 -17.38 1.35
C ALA A 224 -0.36 -17.76 1.35
N LYS A 225 -1.23 -16.79 1.66
CA LYS A 225 -2.68 -16.96 1.61
C LYS A 225 -3.24 -16.17 0.43
N GLY A 226 -4.03 -16.82 -0.41
CA GLY A 226 -4.72 -16.18 -1.52
C GLY A 226 -5.98 -15.44 -1.05
N VAL A 227 -5.97 -14.14 -1.04
CA VAL A 227 -7.12 -13.27 -0.73
C VAL A 227 -7.98 -13.13 -1.97
N MET A 228 -9.27 -13.49 -1.89
CA MET A 228 -10.22 -13.37 -3.00
C MET A 228 -10.98 -12.04 -2.89
N LEU A 229 -10.81 -11.16 -3.88
CA LEU A 229 -11.54 -9.90 -3.99
C LEU A 229 -12.51 -9.94 -5.18
N SER A 230 -13.68 -9.36 -4.98
CA SER A 230 -14.67 -9.12 -6.04
C SER A 230 -14.58 -7.68 -6.55
N HIS A 231 -15.21 -7.41 -7.69
CA HIS A 231 -15.41 -6.03 -8.15
C HIS A 231 -16.14 -5.19 -7.11
N LYS A 232 -17.13 -5.77 -6.42
CA LYS A 232 -17.89 -5.10 -5.36
C LYS A 232 -16.97 -4.59 -4.25
N ASN A 233 -16.04 -5.43 -3.78
CA ASN A 233 -15.11 -5.06 -2.72
C ASN A 233 -14.26 -3.84 -3.12
N ILE A 234 -13.68 -3.88 -4.33
CA ILE A 234 -12.80 -2.82 -4.83
C ILE A 234 -13.59 -1.54 -5.11
N CYS A 235 -14.74 -1.64 -5.80
CA CYS A 235 -15.58 -0.49 -6.14
C CYS A 235 -16.13 0.23 -4.92
N PHE A 236 -16.40 -0.49 -3.81
CA PHE A 236 -16.81 0.12 -2.56
C PHE A 236 -15.75 1.12 -2.09
N ASP A 237 -14.48 0.71 -2.00
CA ASP A 237 -13.38 1.58 -1.59
C ASP A 237 -13.21 2.79 -2.53
N LEU A 238 -13.33 2.56 -3.85
CA LEU A 238 -13.23 3.64 -4.84
C LEU A 238 -14.32 4.70 -4.69
N MET A 239 -15.54 4.29 -4.32
CA MET A 239 -16.65 5.24 -4.09
C MET A 239 -16.52 5.97 -2.76
N ILE A 240 -15.97 5.34 -1.73
CA ILE A 240 -15.97 5.86 -0.35
C ILE A 240 -14.79 6.80 -0.09
N ALA A 241 -13.56 6.41 -0.41
CA ALA A 241 -12.35 7.15 -0.01
C ALA A 241 -12.31 8.61 -0.51
N PRO A 242 -12.78 8.94 -1.73
CA PRO A 242 -12.80 10.32 -2.20
C PRO A 242 -13.78 11.23 -1.45
N THR A 243 -14.60 10.70 -0.55
CA THR A 243 -15.48 11.52 0.29
C THR A 243 -14.75 12.10 1.50
N ILE A 244 -13.64 11.49 1.90
CA ILE A 244 -12.79 11.90 3.03
C ILE A 244 -11.56 12.65 2.54
N LEU A 245 -11.01 12.24 1.40
CA LEU A 245 -9.81 12.80 0.79
C LEU A 245 -10.15 13.43 -0.56
N ASN A 246 -9.84 14.71 -0.74
CA ASN A 246 -10.10 15.43 -1.97
C ASN A 246 -9.16 15.00 -3.11
N VAL A 247 -9.70 14.32 -4.10
CA VAL A 247 -9.00 13.94 -5.34
C VAL A 247 -9.67 14.63 -6.52
N ASN A 248 -8.87 15.32 -7.34
CA ASN A 248 -9.33 16.12 -8.46
C ASN A 248 -8.79 15.61 -9.79
N THR A 249 -9.43 15.97 -10.89
CA THR A 249 -9.04 15.60 -12.26
C THR A 249 -7.67 16.14 -12.69
N TRP A 250 -7.16 17.19 -12.04
CA TRP A 250 -5.84 17.79 -12.30
C TRP A 250 -4.73 17.20 -11.43
N ASP A 251 -5.06 16.24 -10.53
CA ASP A 251 -4.07 15.60 -9.69
C ASP A 251 -3.19 14.63 -10.48
N ILE A 252 -1.95 14.50 -10.01
CA ILE A 252 -0.97 13.54 -10.51
C ILE A 252 -0.52 12.72 -9.32
N PHE A 253 -0.82 11.44 -9.34
CA PHE A 253 -0.39 10.47 -8.36
C PHE A 253 1.02 9.97 -8.70
N PHE A 254 1.91 9.96 -7.72
CA PHE A 254 3.26 9.44 -7.88
C PHE A 254 3.30 7.97 -7.48
N SER A 255 3.36 7.08 -8.48
CA SER A 255 3.34 5.63 -8.29
C SER A 255 4.76 5.11 -8.02
N VAL A 256 5.03 4.71 -6.79
CA VAL A 256 6.34 4.21 -6.34
C VAL A 256 6.24 2.90 -5.56
N LEU A 257 5.08 2.63 -4.96
CA LEU A 257 4.85 1.38 -4.24
C LEU A 257 4.59 0.24 -5.23
N PRO A 258 4.85 -1.02 -4.85
CA PRO A 258 4.60 -2.15 -5.75
C PRO A 258 3.12 -2.24 -6.14
N ILE A 259 2.83 -2.14 -7.44
CA ILE A 259 1.47 -2.05 -7.99
C ILE A 259 0.62 -3.32 -7.75
N HIS A 260 1.27 -4.46 -7.51
CA HIS A 260 0.59 -5.72 -7.17
C HIS A 260 0.01 -5.74 -5.74
N HIS A 261 0.43 -4.82 -4.86
CA HIS A 261 -0.18 -4.67 -3.53
C HIS A 261 -1.45 -3.82 -3.59
N THR A 262 -2.50 -4.23 -2.87
CA THR A 262 -3.79 -3.52 -2.83
C THR A 262 -3.68 -2.04 -2.49
N TYR A 263 -2.73 -1.64 -1.65
CA TYR A 263 -2.53 -0.23 -1.32
C TYR A 263 -2.18 0.60 -2.56
N GLU A 264 -1.23 0.16 -3.38
CA GLU A 264 -0.93 0.83 -4.66
C GLU A 264 -2.00 0.51 -5.71
N GLY A 265 -2.42 -0.76 -5.83
CA GLY A 265 -3.40 -1.22 -6.82
C GLY A 265 -4.73 -0.47 -6.72
N THR A 266 -5.33 -0.40 -5.54
CA THR A 266 -6.60 0.32 -5.35
C THR A 266 -6.38 1.82 -5.20
N CYS A 267 -5.50 2.26 -4.27
CA CYS A 267 -5.41 3.68 -3.90
C CYS A 267 -4.51 4.50 -4.83
N GLY A 268 -3.44 3.91 -5.38
CA GLY A 268 -2.49 4.59 -6.27
C GLY A 268 -2.76 4.40 -7.76
N PHE A 269 -3.52 3.38 -8.13
CA PHE A 269 -3.81 3.05 -9.52
C PHE A 269 -5.30 3.17 -9.87
N LEU A 270 -6.20 2.40 -9.25
CA LEU A 270 -7.62 2.44 -9.62
C LEU A 270 -8.32 3.73 -9.16
N MET A 271 -7.97 4.26 -7.98
CA MET A 271 -8.56 5.51 -7.45
C MET A 271 -8.31 6.73 -8.35
N PRO A 272 -7.06 7.03 -8.80
CA PRO A 272 -6.86 8.12 -9.75
C PRO A 272 -7.65 7.91 -11.05
N LEU A 273 -7.73 6.67 -11.58
CA LEU A 273 -8.53 6.39 -12.78
C LEU A 273 -10.03 6.67 -12.55
N TYR A 274 -10.57 6.30 -11.40
CA TYR A 274 -11.95 6.62 -11.03
C TYR A 274 -12.20 8.12 -10.96
N LYS A 275 -11.22 8.93 -10.55
CA LYS A 275 -11.34 10.38 -10.35
C LYS A 275 -10.91 11.23 -11.56
N GLY A 276 -10.46 10.63 -12.64
CA GLY A 276 -9.97 11.35 -13.83
C GLY A 276 -8.60 12.00 -13.64
N ALA A 277 -7.83 11.55 -12.65
CA ALA A 277 -6.48 12.01 -12.33
C ALA A 277 -5.40 11.22 -13.10
N ALA A 278 -4.18 11.74 -13.14
CA ALA A 278 -3.04 11.09 -13.80
C ALA A 278 -2.22 10.25 -12.83
N ILE A 279 -1.55 9.23 -13.34
CA ILE A 279 -0.60 8.38 -12.64
C ILE A 279 0.77 8.53 -13.29
N ALA A 280 1.79 8.90 -12.51
CA ALA A 280 3.17 9.01 -12.98
C ALA A 280 4.03 7.90 -12.36
N TYR A 281 4.55 7.00 -13.20
CA TYR A 281 5.36 5.87 -12.75
C TYR A 281 6.79 6.28 -12.43
N CYS A 282 7.23 5.98 -11.20
CA CYS A 282 8.61 6.18 -10.76
C CYS A 282 9.53 5.10 -11.36
N GLU A 283 10.71 5.50 -11.85
CA GLU A 283 11.72 4.59 -12.43
C GLU A 283 12.45 3.73 -11.36
N GLY A 284 12.03 3.78 -10.11
CA GLY A 284 12.57 3.04 -8.98
C GLY A 284 13.02 3.95 -7.83
N LEU A 285 13.24 3.35 -6.65
CA LEU A 285 13.45 4.09 -5.39
C LEU A 285 14.62 5.10 -5.46
N LYS A 286 15.70 4.76 -6.14
CA LYS A 286 16.86 5.67 -6.32
C LYS A 286 16.58 6.90 -7.18
N TYR A 287 15.49 6.89 -7.95
CA TYR A 287 15.10 7.99 -8.83
C TYR A 287 13.97 8.87 -8.25
N ILE A 288 13.48 8.57 -7.05
CA ILE A 288 12.33 9.29 -6.44
C ILE A 288 12.51 10.81 -6.55
N VAL A 289 13.59 11.38 -6.01
CA VAL A 289 13.80 12.84 -5.98
C VAL A 289 13.88 13.42 -7.40
N LYS A 290 14.56 12.72 -8.31
CA LYS A 290 14.67 13.15 -9.73
C LYS A 290 13.29 13.15 -10.38
N ASN A 291 12.56 12.05 -10.29
CA ASN A 291 11.24 11.92 -10.92
C ASN A 291 10.20 12.85 -10.30
N LEU A 292 10.24 13.07 -8.96
CA LEU A 292 9.40 14.10 -8.31
C LEU A 292 9.58 15.48 -8.94
N SER A 293 10.82 15.86 -9.24
CA SER A 293 11.11 17.17 -9.86
C SER A 293 10.67 17.25 -11.33
N GLU A 294 10.67 16.13 -12.05
CA GLU A 294 10.32 16.05 -13.49
C GLU A 294 8.80 16.01 -13.68
N VAL A 295 8.08 15.11 -12.99
CA VAL A 295 6.64 14.91 -13.18
C VAL A 295 5.80 15.86 -12.32
N ARG A 296 6.38 16.44 -11.27
CA ARG A 296 5.77 17.43 -10.38
C ARG A 296 4.41 16.95 -9.85
N PRO A 297 4.35 15.81 -9.15
CA PRO A 297 3.10 15.23 -8.69
C PRO A 297 2.41 16.10 -7.64
N THR A 298 1.12 15.85 -7.43
CA THR A 298 0.30 16.54 -6.43
C THR A 298 -0.06 15.63 -5.26
N MET A 299 -0.02 14.32 -5.48
CA MET A 299 -0.34 13.29 -4.49
C MET A 299 0.76 12.24 -4.43
N PHE A 300 1.16 11.85 -3.22
CA PHE A 300 2.22 10.90 -2.99
C PHE A 300 1.81 9.87 -1.93
N LEU A 301 1.56 8.64 -2.38
CA LEU A 301 1.32 7.49 -1.52
C LEU A 301 2.66 6.82 -1.21
N GLY A 302 2.89 6.51 0.06
CA GLY A 302 4.14 5.87 0.47
C GLY A 302 3.99 5.09 1.77
N VAL A 303 5.04 4.34 2.10
CA VAL A 303 5.20 3.70 3.40
C VAL A 303 6.03 4.58 4.33
N PRO A 304 5.95 4.41 5.66
CA PRO A 304 6.69 5.23 6.62
C PRO A 304 8.16 5.41 6.28
N ALA A 305 8.86 4.33 5.91
CA ALA A 305 10.29 4.37 5.60
C ALA A 305 10.67 5.39 4.50
N ILE A 306 9.79 5.63 3.52
CA ILE A 306 10.02 6.64 2.47
C ILE A 306 9.95 8.04 3.08
N PHE A 307 8.92 8.33 3.88
CA PHE A 307 8.72 9.65 4.46
C PHE A 307 9.73 9.96 5.58
N GLU A 308 10.15 8.96 6.33
CA GLU A 308 11.25 9.05 7.31
C GLU A 308 12.58 9.40 6.63
N ALA A 309 12.90 8.72 5.53
CA ALA A 309 14.11 9.02 4.76
C ALA A 309 14.08 10.44 4.17
N LEU A 310 12.93 10.88 3.65
CA LEU A 310 12.74 12.24 3.16
C LEU A 310 12.87 13.27 4.30
N TYR A 311 12.25 13.01 5.46
CA TYR A 311 12.37 13.84 6.66
C TYR A 311 13.82 13.99 7.11
N LYS A 312 14.55 12.88 7.27
CA LYS A 312 15.99 12.89 7.64
C LYS A 312 16.81 13.68 6.62
N THR A 313 16.59 13.45 5.32
CA THR A 313 17.30 14.15 4.25
C THR A 313 17.05 15.67 4.26
N ILE A 314 15.81 16.10 4.46
CA ILE A 314 15.44 17.51 4.55
C ILE A 314 16.15 18.15 5.75
N TRP A 315 16.11 17.53 6.93
CA TRP A 315 16.77 18.05 8.12
C TRP A 315 18.30 18.09 7.99
N LYS A 316 18.92 17.06 7.41
CA LYS A 316 20.37 17.03 7.13
C LYS A 316 20.78 18.21 6.23
N ASN A 317 19.99 18.49 5.20
CA ASN A 317 20.24 19.63 4.31
C ASN A 317 20.04 21.00 4.99
N ILE A 318 19.00 21.14 5.83
CA ILE A 318 18.74 22.36 6.62
C ILE A 318 19.88 22.62 7.60
N LYS A 319 20.35 21.59 8.32
CA LYS A 319 21.49 21.68 9.25
C LYS A 319 22.78 22.08 8.52
N LYS A 320 23.10 21.42 7.39
CA LYS A 320 24.28 21.76 6.56
C LYS A 320 24.29 23.22 6.10
N GLN A 321 23.11 23.82 5.89
CA GLN A 321 22.99 25.24 5.53
C GLN A 321 22.96 26.20 6.73
N GLY A 322 23.04 25.70 7.97
CA GLY A 322 22.95 26.50 9.18
C GLY A 322 21.58 27.19 9.38
N LYS A 323 20.52 26.69 8.73
CA LYS A 323 19.19 27.34 8.70
C LYS A 323 18.19 26.74 9.70
N GLU A 324 18.59 25.82 10.57
CA GLU A 324 17.70 25.11 11.48
C GLU A 324 16.80 26.03 12.32
N SER A 325 17.39 27.01 13.01
CA SER A 325 16.64 27.98 13.83
C SER A 325 15.69 28.84 13.01
N ALA A 326 16.10 29.23 11.78
CA ALA A 326 15.27 30.02 10.89
C ALA A 326 14.04 29.22 10.39
N VAL A 327 14.25 27.95 9.98
CA VAL A 327 13.17 27.06 9.53
C VAL A 327 12.18 26.80 10.66
N LYS A 328 12.64 26.45 11.88
CA LYS A 328 11.77 26.28 13.06
C LYS A 328 10.94 27.53 13.36
N LYS A 329 11.55 28.73 13.28
CA LYS A 329 10.83 29.99 13.46
C LYS A 329 9.78 30.24 12.38
N VAL A 330 10.11 30.00 11.10
CA VAL A 330 9.17 30.15 9.97
C VAL A 330 7.99 29.21 10.15
N MET A 331 8.22 27.94 10.48
CA MET A 331 7.15 26.96 10.72
C MET A 331 6.24 27.41 11.89
N ALA A 332 6.81 27.87 13.00
CA ALA A 332 6.03 28.36 14.15
C ALA A 332 5.18 29.58 13.79
N ILE A 333 5.75 30.56 13.07
CA ILE A 333 5.02 31.74 12.61
C ILE A 333 3.93 31.35 11.60
N ASN A 334 4.23 30.45 10.67
CA ASN A 334 3.28 30.01 9.65
C ASN A 334 2.04 29.33 10.26
N LYS A 335 2.22 28.59 11.35
CA LYS A 335 1.11 27.99 12.11
C LYS A 335 0.11 29.06 12.60
N PHE A 336 0.58 30.25 12.91
CA PHE A 336 -0.25 31.39 13.31
C PHE A 336 -0.83 32.13 12.09
N THR A 337 0.01 32.48 11.09
CA THR A 337 -0.43 33.22 9.91
C THR A 337 -1.37 32.46 9.00
N LYS A 338 -1.26 31.13 8.97
CA LYS A 338 -2.18 30.26 8.23
C LYS A 338 -3.63 30.37 8.73
N LYS A 339 -3.81 30.63 10.04
CA LYS A 339 -5.14 30.94 10.61
C LYS A 339 -5.72 32.26 10.10
N LEU A 340 -4.87 33.16 9.61
CA LEU A 340 -5.22 34.45 9.02
C LEU A 340 -5.26 34.42 7.48
N GLY A 341 -5.14 33.24 6.87
CA GLY A 341 -5.17 33.05 5.42
C GLY A 341 -3.85 33.24 4.67
N PHE A 342 -2.72 33.42 5.39
CA PHE A 342 -1.39 33.63 4.77
C PHE A 342 -0.51 32.41 4.98
N ASP A 343 -0.04 31.77 3.89
CA ASP A 343 0.94 30.68 3.91
C ASP A 343 2.35 31.22 3.58
N LEU A 344 3.16 31.37 4.62
CA LEU A 344 4.54 31.86 4.51
C LEU A 344 5.52 30.77 4.09
N ASN A 345 5.20 29.49 4.29
CA ASN A 345 6.11 28.38 4.01
C ASN A 345 6.51 28.33 2.55
N LYS A 346 5.55 28.47 1.62
CA LYS A 346 5.81 28.46 0.16
C LYS A 346 6.84 29.49 -0.27
N LYS A 347 6.90 30.63 0.43
CA LYS A 347 7.86 31.71 0.13
C LYS A 347 9.24 31.42 0.73
N PHE A 348 9.29 31.02 2.00
CA PHE A 348 10.53 30.88 2.76
C PHE A 348 11.19 29.51 2.66
N LEU A 349 10.41 28.45 2.38
CA LEU A 349 10.88 27.06 2.27
C LEU A 349 10.86 26.55 0.82
N LYS A 350 11.03 27.45 -0.14
CA LYS A 350 10.98 27.16 -1.59
C LYS A 350 11.86 25.98 -1.99
N ASP A 351 13.04 25.85 -1.38
CA ASP A 351 13.97 24.77 -1.71
C ASP A 351 13.47 23.41 -1.21
N VAL A 352 12.76 23.37 -0.08
CA VAL A 352 12.09 22.15 0.40
C VAL A 352 10.97 21.74 -0.56
N TYR A 353 10.13 22.69 -1.01
CA TYR A 353 9.07 22.40 -1.97
C TYR A 353 9.59 21.92 -3.33
N LYS A 354 10.77 22.41 -3.76
CA LYS A 354 11.41 21.96 -5.02
C LYS A 354 11.76 20.47 -5.00
N VAL A 355 12.16 19.92 -3.85
CA VAL A 355 12.45 18.48 -3.70
C VAL A 355 11.24 17.64 -4.09
N PHE A 356 10.03 18.15 -3.83
CA PHE A 356 8.75 17.51 -4.17
C PHE A 356 8.15 18.00 -5.50
N GLY A 357 8.95 18.59 -6.39
CA GLY A 357 8.47 19.12 -7.68
C GLY A 357 7.63 20.40 -7.59
N GLY A 358 7.42 20.95 -6.39
CA GLY A 358 6.77 22.25 -6.14
C GLY A 358 5.24 22.26 -6.27
N ARG A 359 4.59 21.13 -6.56
CA ARG A 359 3.13 20.99 -6.70
C ARG A 359 2.50 20.00 -5.71
N LEU A 360 3.32 19.25 -4.98
CA LEU A 360 2.83 18.27 -4.01
C LEU A 360 1.92 18.97 -2.98
N ARG A 361 0.76 18.39 -2.73
CA ARG A 361 -0.23 18.89 -1.77
C ARG A 361 -0.63 17.85 -0.72
N VAL A 362 -0.67 16.54 -1.10
CA VAL A 362 -1.10 15.46 -0.23
C VAL A 362 -0.02 14.38 -0.15
N ILE A 363 0.26 13.96 1.07
CA ILE A 363 1.09 12.82 1.42
C ILE A 363 0.23 11.83 2.20
N ILE A 364 0.20 10.58 1.78
CA ILE A 364 -0.57 9.51 2.43
C ILE A 364 0.38 8.41 2.85
N SER A 365 0.49 8.18 4.15
CA SER A 365 1.28 7.06 4.70
C SER A 365 0.37 5.88 5.02
N GLY A 366 0.75 4.70 4.58
CA GLY A 366 0.01 3.47 4.84
C GLY A 366 0.91 2.24 4.94
N GLY A 367 0.30 1.08 5.21
CA GLY A 367 0.99 -0.22 5.28
C GLY A 367 1.76 -0.50 6.58
N ALA A 368 2.15 0.53 7.35
CA ALA A 368 2.75 0.42 8.67
C ALA A 368 2.52 1.70 9.47
N ALA A 369 2.76 1.65 10.79
CA ALA A 369 2.68 2.83 11.64
C ALA A 369 3.80 3.83 11.29
N ILE A 370 3.47 5.13 11.27
CA ILE A 370 4.42 6.24 11.09
C ILE A 370 4.48 7.07 12.37
N ASP A 371 5.64 7.67 12.66
CA ASP A 371 5.74 8.62 13.76
C ASP A 371 4.81 9.83 13.52
N PRO A 372 3.85 10.10 14.42
CA PRO A 372 2.99 11.27 14.34
C PRO A 372 3.75 12.59 14.21
N ALA A 373 4.98 12.70 14.74
CA ALA A 373 5.81 13.88 14.63
C ALA A 373 6.27 14.12 13.18
N ILE A 374 6.46 13.07 12.39
CA ILE A 374 6.83 13.18 10.97
C ILE A 374 5.63 13.69 10.16
N LEU A 375 4.43 13.15 10.41
CA LEU A 375 3.21 13.68 9.79
C LEU A 375 3.00 15.15 10.18
N GLN A 376 3.19 15.47 11.46
CA GLN A 376 3.07 16.85 11.94
C GLN A 376 4.08 17.78 11.24
N PHE A 377 5.32 17.32 11.05
CA PHE A 377 6.34 18.09 10.32
C PHE A 377 5.88 18.42 8.89
N PHE A 378 5.38 17.44 8.14
CA PHE A 378 4.87 17.69 6.78
C PHE A 378 3.63 18.59 6.79
N ASN A 379 2.73 18.43 7.77
CA ASN A 379 1.58 19.30 7.96
C ASN A 379 2.01 20.74 8.30
N ASP A 380 3.02 20.92 9.13
CA ASP A 380 3.59 22.23 9.49
C ASP A 380 4.33 22.86 8.30
N LEU A 381 4.90 22.07 7.39
CA LEU A 381 5.41 22.55 6.11
C LEU A 381 4.29 23.04 5.16
N GLY A 382 3.05 22.65 5.38
CA GLY A 382 1.89 23.08 4.58
C GLY A 382 1.38 22.04 3.57
N PHE A 383 1.88 20.80 3.65
CA PHE A 383 1.27 19.67 2.99
C PHE A 383 0.03 19.20 3.77
N ILE A 384 -0.78 18.36 3.17
CA ILE A 384 -1.78 17.54 3.84
C ILE A 384 -1.13 16.17 4.02
N ALA A 385 -0.61 15.90 5.22
CA ALA A 385 0.04 14.63 5.52
C ALA A 385 -0.87 13.80 6.43
N VAL A 386 -1.39 12.70 5.91
CA VAL A 386 -2.33 11.80 6.59
C VAL A 386 -1.80 10.38 6.61
N GLN A 387 -2.36 9.57 7.50
CA GLN A 387 -2.18 8.12 7.44
C GLN A 387 -3.51 7.42 7.31
N GLY A 388 -3.47 6.21 6.72
CA GLY A 388 -4.59 5.30 6.61
C GLY A 388 -4.23 3.90 7.10
N TYR A 389 -5.26 3.12 7.38
CA TYR A 389 -5.16 1.74 7.82
C TYR A 389 -5.93 0.83 6.87
N GLY A 390 -5.33 -0.31 6.60
CA GLY A 390 -5.97 -1.32 5.79
C GLY A 390 -5.18 -2.62 5.68
N LEU A 391 -5.82 -3.60 5.09
CA LEU A 391 -5.31 -4.95 4.84
C LEU A 391 -5.80 -5.40 3.47
N SER A 392 -5.08 -6.31 2.82
CA SER A 392 -5.51 -6.89 1.54
C SER A 392 -6.91 -7.49 1.63
N GLU A 393 -7.27 -8.02 2.78
CA GLU A 393 -8.59 -8.59 3.11
C GLU A 393 -9.73 -7.55 3.17
N CYS A 394 -9.41 -6.24 3.02
CA CYS A 394 -10.39 -5.13 2.98
C CYS A 394 -10.23 -4.24 1.74
N ALA A 395 -9.64 -4.69 0.66
CA ALA A 395 -9.55 -4.15 -0.70
C ALA A 395 -8.90 -2.75 -0.95
N PRO A 396 -8.07 -2.12 -0.12
CA PRO A 396 -7.50 -2.52 1.16
C PRO A 396 -8.02 -1.75 2.37
N MET A 397 -8.93 -0.79 2.26
CA MET A 397 -9.10 0.30 3.20
C MET A 397 -10.03 -0.04 4.37
N GLY A 398 -9.57 0.21 5.62
CA GLY A 398 -10.38 0.15 6.82
C GLY A 398 -10.65 1.52 7.42
N ALA A 399 -9.62 2.36 7.50
CA ALA A 399 -9.72 3.71 8.05
C ALA A 399 -8.81 4.69 7.33
N LEU A 400 -9.18 5.98 7.34
CA LEU A 400 -8.40 7.05 6.73
C LEU A 400 -8.55 8.33 7.55
N ASN A 401 -7.43 9.03 7.80
CA ASN A 401 -7.50 10.37 8.36
C ASN A 401 -8.10 11.36 7.36
N PRO A 402 -9.03 12.22 7.80
CA PRO A 402 -9.57 13.29 6.98
C PRO A 402 -8.46 14.26 6.54
N ASP A 403 -8.58 14.81 5.34
CA ASP A 403 -7.60 15.76 4.80
C ASP A 403 -7.75 17.19 5.34
N GLN A 404 -8.72 17.42 6.19
CA GLN A 404 -8.94 18.71 6.83
C GLN A 404 -8.19 18.79 8.16
N HIS A 405 -7.23 19.71 8.27
CA HIS A 405 -6.37 19.88 9.45
C HIS A 405 -7.11 19.90 10.79
N LYS A 406 -8.35 20.45 10.83
CA LYS A 406 -9.15 20.51 12.06
C LYS A 406 -9.65 19.15 12.54
N TYR A 407 -9.68 18.15 11.65
CA TYR A 407 -10.16 16.79 11.94
C TYR A 407 -9.05 15.75 11.96
N MET A 408 -7.82 16.12 11.55
CA MET A 408 -6.68 15.20 11.55
C MET A 408 -6.27 14.80 12.96
N ARG A 409 -5.96 13.51 13.13
CA ARG A 409 -5.38 12.94 14.36
C ARG A 409 -4.15 12.15 13.98
N ASN A 410 -2.99 12.78 14.03
CA ASN A 410 -1.73 12.18 13.55
C ASN A 410 -1.34 10.90 14.30
N ALA A 411 -1.79 10.69 15.53
CA ALA A 411 -1.56 9.47 16.31
C ALA A 411 -2.55 8.33 15.98
N SER A 412 -3.67 8.65 15.29
CA SER A 412 -4.67 7.67 14.86
C SER A 412 -4.43 7.29 13.41
N VAL A 413 -4.73 6.05 13.04
CA VAL A 413 -4.73 5.60 11.64
C VAL A 413 -5.92 6.11 10.83
N GLY A 414 -6.81 6.87 11.46
CA GLY A 414 -7.94 7.54 10.86
C GLY A 414 -9.29 7.11 11.42
N HIS A 415 -10.33 7.77 10.91
CA HIS A 415 -11.72 7.42 11.16
C HIS A 415 -12.11 6.22 10.28
N ILE A 416 -13.00 5.36 10.80
CA ILE A 416 -13.57 4.27 10.01
C ILE A 416 -14.18 4.83 8.71
N LEU A 417 -14.02 4.12 7.61
CA LEU A 417 -14.59 4.57 6.33
C LEU A 417 -16.13 4.60 6.38
N PRO A 418 -16.77 5.61 5.77
CA PRO A 418 -18.23 5.69 5.68
C PRO A 418 -18.83 4.40 5.09
N GLY A 419 -19.91 3.92 5.67
CA GLY A 419 -20.54 2.66 5.26
C GLY A 419 -19.90 1.40 5.82
N MET A 420 -18.74 1.51 6.48
CA MET A 420 -18.15 0.43 7.27
C MET A 420 -18.52 0.54 8.75
N GLN A 421 -18.29 -0.55 9.46
CA GLN A 421 -18.45 -0.64 10.90
C GLN A 421 -17.16 -1.16 11.55
N VAL A 422 -16.85 -0.65 12.73
CA VAL A 422 -15.74 -1.12 13.57
C VAL A 422 -16.25 -1.57 14.93
N LYS A 423 -15.68 -2.65 15.46
CA LYS A 423 -15.81 -3.02 16.86
C LYS A 423 -14.47 -3.50 17.41
N ILE A 424 -14.28 -3.34 18.70
CA ILE A 424 -13.13 -3.88 19.41
C ILE A 424 -13.60 -5.11 20.18
N ALA A 425 -13.12 -6.29 19.79
CA ALA A 425 -13.45 -7.57 20.42
C ALA A 425 -12.44 -7.89 21.55
N ASP A 426 -12.90 -8.65 22.55
CA ASP A 426 -12.05 -9.17 23.64
C ASP A 426 -11.23 -8.07 24.34
N LYS A 427 -11.87 -6.95 24.70
CA LYS A 427 -11.22 -5.81 25.36
C LYS A 427 -10.61 -6.21 26.70
N ASP A 428 -9.37 -5.78 26.92
CA ASP A 428 -8.71 -5.84 28.24
C ASP A 428 -9.15 -4.67 29.17
N GLU A 429 -8.49 -4.56 30.33
CA GLU A 429 -8.80 -3.52 31.34
C GLU A 429 -8.55 -2.10 30.83
N ASP A 430 -7.65 -1.94 29.85
CA ASP A 430 -7.32 -0.66 29.23
C ASP A 430 -8.20 -0.37 27.98
N GLY A 431 -9.17 -1.24 27.68
CA GLY A 431 -10.08 -1.12 26.54
C GLY A 431 -9.46 -1.53 25.22
N ILE A 432 -8.26 -2.11 25.22
CA ILE A 432 -7.55 -2.61 24.05
C ILE A 432 -8.04 -4.01 23.71
N GLY A 433 -8.34 -4.25 22.45
CA GLY A 433 -8.79 -5.55 21.97
C GLY A 433 -8.58 -5.73 20.49
N GLU A 434 -9.07 -6.82 19.92
CA GLU A 434 -8.93 -7.08 18.50
C GLU A 434 -9.85 -6.18 17.68
N ILE A 435 -9.25 -5.45 16.71
CA ILE A 435 -10.00 -4.62 15.77
C ILE A 435 -10.74 -5.53 14.81
N CYS A 436 -12.07 -5.39 14.74
CA CYS A 436 -12.91 -6.11 13.80
C CYS A 436 -13.62 -5.12 12.89
N LEU A 437 -13.62 -5.42 11.59
CA LEU A 437 -14.19 -4.59 10.54
C LEU A 437 -15.36 -5.30 9.86
N LYS A 438 -16.37 -4.54 9.42
CA LYS A 438 -17.47 -5.03 8.61
C LYS A 438 -17.82 -4.00 7.55
N GLY A 439 -17.90 -4.42 6.28
CA GLY A 439 -18.21 -3.59 5.14
C GLY A 439 -18.23 -4.38 3.84
N ASP A 440 -18.70 -3.76 2.77
CA ASP A 440 -18.77 -4.37 1.43
C ASP A 440 -17.39 -4.56 0.79
N ASN A 441 -16.34 -3.96 1.33
CA ASN A 441 -14.95 -4.14 0.92
C ASN A 441 -14.24 -5.33 1.57
N VAL A 442 -14.87 -6.03 2.53
CA VAL A 442 -14.31 -7.23 3.13
C VAL A 442 -14.28 -8.35 2.08
N MET A 443 -13.14 -9.03 1.97
CA MET A 443 -12.88 -10.12 1.02
C MET A 443 -13.95 -11.21 1.04
N LEU A 444 -14.03 -11.98 -0.05
CA LEU A 444 -14.86 -13.18 -0.13
C LEU A 444 -14.35 -14.31 0.78
N GLY A 445 -13.05 -14.32 1.07
CA GLY A 445 -12.36 -15.30 1.88
C GLY A 445 -10.99 -15.66 1.33
N TYR A 446 -10.35 -16.66 1.93
CA TYR A 446 -9.08 -17.20 1.45
C TYR A 446 -9.32 -18.32 0.43
N TYR A 447 -8.66 -18.20 -0.71
CA TYR A 447 -8.77 -19.14 -1.83
C TYR A 447 -8.40 -20.55 -1.41
N LYS A 448 -9.27 -21.52 -1.72
CA LYS A 448 -9.14 -22.94 -1.33
C LYS A 448 -8.89 -23.19 0.18
N ASN A 449 -9.22 -22.21 1.04
CA ASN A 449 -8.95 -22.32 2.47
C ASN A 449 -10.16 -21.84 3.32
N PRO A 450 -11.29 -22.57 3.28
CA PRO A 450 -12.50 -22.21 4.02
C PRO A 450 -12.30 -22.26 5.55
N GLU A 451 -11.41 -23.12 6.04
CA GLU A 451 -11.12 -23.22 7.48
C GLU A 451 -10.44 -21.96 8.01
N GLU A 452 -9.44 -21.42 7.29
CA GLU A 452 -8.81 -20.14 7.67
C GLU A 452 -9.78 -18.98 7.48
N THR A 453 -10.64 -19.02 6.47
CA THR A 453 -11.69 -18.01 6.28
C THR A 453 -12.64 -17.97 7.47
N ALA A 454 -13.13 -19.13 7.94
CA ALA A 454 -14.02 -19.21 9.08
C ALA A 454 -13.38 -18.76 10.42
N LYS A 455 -12.04 -18.80 10.53
CA LYS A 455 -11.34 -18.28 11.70
C LYS A 455 -11.39 -16.76 11.78
N VAL A 456 -11.37 -16.08 10.62
CA VAL A 456 -11.23 -14.61 10.53
C VAL A 456 -12.53 -13.90 10.14
N ILE A 457 -13.48 -14.57 9.49
CA ILE A 457 -14.80 -14.00 9.15
C ILE A 457 -15.87 -14.73 9.97
N LYS A 458 -16.49 -13.99 10.92
CA LYS A 458 -17.51 -14.52 11.82
C LYS A 458 -18.71 -13.57 11.85
N GLU A 459 -19.88 -14.06 11.49
CA GLU A 459 -21.13 -13.26 11.46
C GLU A 459 -21.01 -11.97 10.63
N GLY A 460 -20.23 -12.04 9.53
CA GLY A 460 -19.96 -10.89 8.66
C GLY A 460 -18.93 -9.89 9.21
N TRP A 461 -18.30 -10.16 10.35
CA TRP A 461 -17.19 -9.40 10.89
C TRP A 461 -15.85 -10.04 10.53
N PHE A 462 -14.96 -9.25 9.96
CA PHE A 462 -13.57 -9.63 9.72
C PHE A 462 -12.71 -9.29 10.94
N TYR A 463 -12.10 -10.31 11.54
CA TYR A 463 -11.16 -10.22 12.65
C TYR A 463 -9.76 -10.01 12.09
N THR A 464 -9.22 -8.82 12.24
CA THR A 464 -8.02 -8.37 11.53
C THR A 464 -6.71 -8.93 12.09
N GLY A 465 -6.74 -9.43 13.32
CA GLY A 465 -5.53 -9.81 14.05
C GLY A 465 -4.72 -8.60 14.54
N ASP A 466 -5.17 -7.36 14.30
CA ASP A 466 -4.60 -6.15 14.86
C ASP A 466 -5.25 -5.83 16.20
N GLN A 467 -4.44 -5.38 17.16
CA GLN A 467 -4.88 -4.93 18.47
C GLN A 467 -4.94 -3.41 18.51
N GLY A 468 -5.96 -2.89 19.18
CA GLY A 468 -6.13 -1.45 19.31
C GLY A 468 -7.41 -1.06 20.02
N TYR A 469 -7.76 0.21 19.93
CA TYR A 469 -8.98 0.79 20.48
C TYR A 469 -9.53 1.87 19.54
N THR A 470 -10.77 2.27 19.78
CA THR A 470 -11.39 3.46 19.17
C THR A 470 -11.66 4.51 20.24
N ASP A 471 -11.60 5.78 19.85
CA ASP A 471 -12.13 6.85 20.69
C ASP A 471 -13.65 7.08 20.47
N ASP A 472 -14.21 8.06 21.16
CA ASP A 472 -15.65 8.39 21.11
C ASP A 472 -16.13 8.91 19.72
N GLU A 473 -15.21 9.16 18.80
CA GLU A 473 -15.50 9.61 17.43
C GLU A 473 -15.08 8.56 16.39
N ASP A 474 -14.94 7.29 16.77
CA ASP A 474 -14.58 6.15 15.91
C ASP A 474 -13.23 6.28 15.16
N PHE A 475 -12.29 7.08 15.71
CA PHE A 475 -10.90 7.03 15.26
C PHE A 475 -10.22 5.80 15.81
N ILE A 476 -9.51 5.08 14.94
CA ILE A 476 -8.84 3.82 15.28
C ILE A 476 -7.39 4.09 15.68
N TYR A 477 -6.97 3.50 16.81
CA TYR A 477 -5.59 3.54 17.32
C TYR A 477 -5.07 2.11 17.41
N ILE A 478 -4.00 1.81 16.67
CA ILE A 478 -3.37 0.48 16.64
C ILE A 478 -2.27 0.43 17.68
N THR A 479 -2.27 -0.59 18.53
CA THR A 479 -1.23 -0.84 19.53
C THR A 479 -0.25 -1.93 19.11
N GLY A 480 -0.66 -2.91 18.28
CA GLY A 480 0.19 -3.98 17.77
C GLY A 480 -0.57 -5.10 17.08
N ARG A 481 0.08 -6.26 16.96
CA ARG A 481 -0.50 -7.49 16.40
C ARG A 481 -0.83 -8.49 17.50
N LYS A 482 -2.02 -9.08 17.47
CA LYS A 482 -2.50 -10.09 18.46
C LYS A 482 -1.49 -11.23 18.67
N LYS A 483 -0.92 -11.74 17.59
CA LYS A 483 0.07 -12.84 17.61
C LYS A 483 1.47 -12.45 18.11
N ASN A 484 1.79 -11.15 18.16
CA ASN A 484 3.07 -10.64 18.61
C ASN A 484 3.04 -10.21 20.07
N VAL A 485 1.85 -10.15 20.67
CA VAL A 485 1.66 -9.74 22.06
C VAL A 485 2.53 -10.61 22.98
N ILE A 486 3.31 -9.97 23.82
CA ILE A 486 4.10 -10.61 24.86
C ILE A 486 3.26 -10.59 26.13
N ILE A 487 2.93 -11.76 26.66
CA ILE A 487 2.24 -11.85 27.96
C ILE A 487 3.31 -11.82 29.04
N ALA A 488 3.41 -10.71 29.75
CA ALA A 488 4.36 -10.55 30.84
C ALA A 488 4.02 -11.48 32.02
N SER A 489 4.97 -11.77 32.92
CA SER A 489 4.79 -12.67 34.04
C SER A 489 3.64 -12.28 35.00
N ASN A 490 3.21 -11.02 34.97
CA ASN A 490 2.05 -10.53 35.73
C ASN A 490 0.72 -10.63 34.96
N GLY A 491 0.70 -11.30 33.79
CA GLY A 491 -0.46 -11.47 32.93
C GLY A 491 -0.83 -10.25 32.06
N LYS A 492 -0.08 -9.15 32.12
CA LYS A 492 -0.34 -7.96 31.31
C LYS A 492 0.22 -8.08 29.90
N ASN A 493 -0.49 -7.51 28.94
CA ASN A 493 -0.07 -7.45 27.56
C ASN A 493 1.03 -6.41 27.34
N VAL A 494 2.07 -6.78 26.61
CA VAL A 494 3.12 -5.89 26.11
C VAL A 494 3.16 -6.00 24.60
N PHE A 495 3.03 -4.89 23.92
CA PHE A 495 3.07 -4.81 22.46
C PHE A 495 4.48 -4.48 22.03
N PRO A 496 5.21 -5.40 21.38
CA PRO A 496 6.59 -5.15 20.97
C PRO A 496 6.70 -3.98 19.99
N GLU A 497 5.70 -3.75 19.17
CA GLU A 497 5.65 -2.65 18.22
C GLU A 497 5.69 -1.27 18.92
N GLU A 498 5.09 -1.14 20.10
CA GLU A 498 5.16 0.07 20.93
C GLU A 498 6.62 0.37 21.35
N LEU A 499 7.34 -0.67 21.78
CA LEU A 499 8.73 -0.53 22.22
C LEU A 499 9.69 -0.28 21.05
N GLU A 500 9.45 -0.95 19.91
CA GLU A 500 10.19 -0.72 18.67
C GLU A 500 9.99 0.71 18.15
N TYR A 501 8.78 1.22 18.25
CA TYR A 501 8.49 2.62 17.91
C TYR A 501 9.24 3.59 18.84
N LEU A 502 9.31 3.32 20.14
CA LEU A 502 10.10 4.14 21.06
C LEU A 502 11.60 4.09 20.74
N LEU A 503 12.14 2.92 20.42
CA LEU A 503 13.53 2.73 20.00
C LEU A 503 13.85 3.47 18.69
N SER A 504 12.94 3.46 17.74
CA SER A 504 13.14 4.14 16.43
C SER A 504 13.27 5.67 16.53
N LYS A 505 12.89 6.28 17.67
CA LYS A 505 13.08 7.73 17.91
C LYS A 505 14.53 8.09 18.21
N SER A 506 15.36 7.11 18.59
CA SER A 506 16.78 7.36 18.80
C SER A 506 17.50 7.48 17.45
N PRO A 507 18.34 8.52 17.25
CA PRO A 507 19.11 8.65 16.02
C PRO A 507 20.08 7.48 15.81
N TYR A 508 20.46 6.78 16.88
CA TYR A 508 21.43 5.68 16.85
C TYR A 508 20.81 4.34 16.43
N VAL A 509 19.48 4.27 16.27
CA VAL A 509 18.75 3.04 15.93
C VAL A 509 18.31 3.10 14.47
N ALA A 510 18.88 2.25 13.63
CA ALA A 510 18.44 2.07 12.25
C ALA A 510 17.22 1.13 12.19
N GLU A 511 17.26 0.01 12.93
CA GLU A 511 16.18 -0.97 13.01
C GLU A 511 16.20 -1.66 14.37
N SER A 512 15.03 -2.10 14.82
CA SER A 512 14.94 -2.90 16.05
C SER A 512 13.85 -3.95 15.95
N MET A 513 14.02 -5.03 16.69
CA MET A 513 13.00 -6.04 16.91
C MET A 513 12.95 -6.39 18.41
N VAL A 514 11.74 -6.35 18.97
CA VAL A 514 11.48 -6.64 20.39
C VAL A 514 10.66 -7.92 20.49
N TRP A 515 10.99 -8.77 21.46
CA TRP A 515 10.22 -9.98 21.77
C TRP A 515 10.36 -10.39 23.24
N GLY A 516 9.50 -11.32 23.67
CA GLY A 516 9.63 -11.99 24.96
C GLY A 516 10.58 -13.18 24.86
N ALA A 517 11.55 -13.26 25.75
CA ALA A 517 12.43 -14.40 25.91
C ALA A 517 12.34 -14.96 27.33
N ASP A 518 12.46 -16.27 27.47
CA ASP A 518 12.52 -16.89 28.79
C ASP A 518 13.84 -16.53 29.51
N ASP A 519 13.77 -16.14 30.75
CA ASP A 519 14.95 -15.98 31.60
C ASP A 519 15.36 -17.32 32.27
N GLU A 520 16.41 -17.29 33.06
CA GLU A 520 16.91 -18.48 33.76
C GLU A 520 15.93 -19.13 34.74
N LYS A 521 14.85 -18.40 35.10
CA LYS A 521 13.80 -18.86 36.01
C LYS A 521 12.53 -19.28 35.27
N GLY A 522 12.52 -19.14 33.95
CA GLY A 522 11.33 -19.38 33.09
C GLY A 522 10.33 -18.23 33.07
N ASP A 523 10.71 -17.05 33.57
CA ASP A 523 9.89 -15.84 33.47
C ASP A 523 10.12 -15.14 32.11
N ILE A 524 9.06 -14.57 31.55
CA ILE A 524 9.15 -13.81 30.31
C ILE A 524 9.88 -12.47 30.54
N THR A 525 10.99 -12.30 29.87
CA THR A 525 11.80 -11.08 29.87
C THR A 525 11.73 -10.39 28.50
N ILE A 526 11.51 -9.07 28.50
CA ILE A 526 11.47 -8.28 27.27
C ILE A 526 12.89 -7.98 26.82
N VAL A 527 13.20 -8.38 25.59
CA VAL A 527 14.52 -8.24 24.98
C VAL A 527 14.41 -7.55 23.61
N ALA A 528 15.48 -6.88 23.18
CA ALA A 528 15.56 -6.22 21.90
C ALA A 528 16.85 -6.54 21.15
N SER A 529 16.77 -6.83 19.86
CA SER A 529 17.90 -6.81 18.93
C SER A 529 17.87 -5.50 18.17
N ILE A 530 18.97 -4.77 18.14
CA ILE A 530 19.06 -3.41 17.60
C ILE A 530 20.16 -3.36 16.55
N ARG A 531 19.81 -2.94 15.33
CA ARG A 531 20.77 -2.58 14.29
C ARG A 531 21.07 -1.08 14.43
N PRO A 532 22.34 -0.70 14.70
CA PRO A 532 22.72 0.69 14.86
C PRO A 532 22.67 1.44 13.53
N ASP A 533 22.44 2.75 13.58
CA ASP A 533 22.73 3.66 12.48
C ASP A 533 24.23 3.98 12.52
N GLU A 534 25.00 3.40 11.62
CA GLU A 534 26.46 3.45 11.65
C GLU A 534 27.01 4.88 11.54
N GLU A 535 26.36 5.76 10.74
CA GLU A 535 26.79 7.14 10.54
C GLU A 535 26.58 7.96 11.83
N GLU A 536 25.40 7.85 12.42
CA GLU A 536 25.04 8.59 13.64
C GLU A 536 25.82 8.08 14.88
N VAL A 537 26.05 6.78 14.95
CA VAL A 537 26.87 6.17 16.02
C VAL A 537 28.33 6.62 15.90
N ALA A 538 28.91 6.59 14.68
CA ALA A 538 30.28 7.05 14.45
C ALA A 538 30.45 8.55 14.78
N GLU A 539 29.45 9.38 14.48
CA GLU A 539 29.45 10.79 14.87
C GLU A 539 29.42 10.97 16.40
N ALA A 540 28.68 10.10 17.11
CA ALA A 540 28.51 10.20 18.57
C ALA A 540 29.70 9.71 19.39
N ILE A 541 30.30 8.57 19.03
CA ILE A 541 31.37 7.92 19.84
C ILE A 541 32.72 7.81 19.13
N GLY A 542 32.82 8.27 17.89
CA GLY A 542 34.01 8.21 17.03
C GLY A 542 34.14 6.90 16.26
N GLU A 543 34.74 6.97 15.06
CA GLU A 543 34.82 5.85 14.10
C GLU A 543 35.49 4.56 14.70
N GLU A 544 36.49 4.70 15.56
CA GLU A 544 37.19 3.53 16.17
C GLU A 544 36.26 2.81 17.16
N LYS A 545 35.55 3.56 18.03
CA LYS A 545 34.62 2.93 18.99
C LYS A 545 33.36 2.42 18.30
N ALA A 546 32.97 2.98 17.17
CA ALA A 546 31.86 2.50 16.37
C ALA A 546 32.10 1.13 15.72
N LYS A 547 33.34 0.59 15.78
CA LYS A 547 33.66 -0.78 15.35
C LYS A 547 33.52 -1.81 16.48
N ASP A 548 33.43 -1.35 17.74
CA ASP A 548 33.33 -2.19 18.93
C ASP A 548 31.84 -2.34 19.35
N ASP A 549 31.35 -3.58 19.34
CA ASP A 549 29.95 -3.87 19.69
C ASP A 549 29.61 -3.54 21.14
N GLU A 550 30.55 -3.65 22.08
CA GLU A 550 30.31 -3.28 23.48
C GLU A 550 30.20 -1.77 23.64
N ALA A 551 31.01 -0.98 22.94
CA ALA A 551 30.90 0.48 22.97
C ALA A 551 29.57 0.97 22.34
N ILE A 552 29.13 0.31 21.28
CA ILE A 552 27.81 0.58 20.68
C ILE A 552 26.70 0.19 21.64
N LYS A 553 26.81 -0.97 22.26
CA LYS A 553 25.81 -1.45 23.22
C LYS A 553 25.69 -0.53 24.43
N GLU A 554 26.79 0.02 24.93
CA GLU A 554 26.75 1.06 25.97
C GLU A 554 26.01 2.32 25.54
N LEU A 555 26.21 2.77 24.29
CA LEU A 555 25.49 3.92 23.73
C LEU A 555 23.99 3.63 23.61
N LEU A 556 23.64 2.49 23.03
CA LEU A 556 22.24 2.08 22.85
C LEU A 556 21.54 1.82 24.18
N TRP A 557 22.29 1.30 25.18
CA TRP A 557 21.72 1.06 26.51
C TRP A 557 21.28 2.36 27.20
N LYS A 558 22.01 3.47 27.00
CA LYS A 558 21.61 4.80 27.52
C LYS A 558 20.28 5.24 26.91
N GLU A 559 20.04 4.96 25.64
CA GLU A 559 18.76 5.24 25.00
C GLU A 559 17.64 4.34 25.55
N VAL A 560 17.93 3.06 25.76
CA VAL A 560 16.99 2.12 26.39
C VAL A 560 16.66 2.56 27.82
N ASP A 561 17.64 2.98 28.61
CA ASP A 561 17.39 3.48 29.97
C ASP A 561 16.49 4.73 29.96
N ARG A 562 16.70 5.64 29.00
CA ARG A 562 15.84 6.81 28.82
C ARG A 562 14.40 6.41 28.51
N ILE A 563 14.21 5.43 27.61
CA ILE A 563 12.88 4.90 27.26
C ILE A 563 12.27 4.18 28.46
N ASN A 564 13.05 3.34 29.15
CA ASN A 564 12.62 2.59 30.32
C ASN A 564 12.20 3.46 31.51
N ALA A 565 12.74 4.71 31.61
CA ALA A 565 12.40 5.61 32.71
C ALA A 565 10.89 5.93 32.73
N ASP A 566 10.29 6.07 31.55
CA ASP A 566 8.87 6.41 31.40
C ASP A 566 7.95 5.18 31.32
N LEU A 567 8.50 3.96 31.30
CA LEU A 567 7.75 2.73 31.14
C LEU A 567 7.41 2.04 32.48
N PRO A 568 6.23 1.43 32.59
CA PRO A 568 5.92 0.52 33.71
C PRO A 568 6.91 -0.64 33.76
N LEU A 569 7.17 -1.19 34.96
CA LEU A 569 8.18 -2.23 35.19
C LEU A 569 8.03 -3.44 34.27
N PHE A 570 6.81 -3.86 33.97
CA PHE A 570 6.53 -5.04 33.14
C PHE A 570 6.77 -4.81 31.65
N LYS A 571 6.83 -3.53 31.18
CA LYS A 571 7.16 -3.16 29.79
C LYS A 571 8.64 -2.87 29.55
N LYS A 572 9.47 -2.78 30.60
CA LYS A 572 10.87 -2.39 30.47
C LYS A 572 11.70 -3.42 29.70
N ILE A 573 12.47 -2.93 28.72
CA ILE A 573 13.46 -3.73 28.00
C ILE A 573 14.60 -4.06 28.96
N LYS A 574 14.91 -5.35 29.14
CA LYS A 574 15.88 -5.80 30.14
C LYS A 574 17.18 -6.32 29.55
N LYS A 575 17.18 -6.66 28.27
CA LYS A 575 18.40 -7.09 27.55
C LYS A 575 18.39 -6.55 26.13
N ILE A 576 19.56 -6.19 25.61
CA ILE A 576 19.74 -5.82 24.20
C ILE A 576 20.89 -6.57 23.59
N SER A 577 20.81 -6.81 22.28
CA SER A 577 21.91 -7.24 21.44
C SER A 577 22.16 -6.24 20.31
N VAL A 578 23.42 -6.04 19.95
CA VAL A 578 23.83 -5.29 18.77
C VAL A 578 23.84 -6.21 17.58
N ARG A 579 23.19 -5.78 16.48
CA ARG A 579 23.13 -6.53 15.23
C ARG A 579 23.73 -5.70 14.11
N ARG A 580 24.75 -6.21 13.42
CA ARG A 580 25.36 -5.53 12.25
C ARG A 580 24.61 -5.80 10.96
N GLU A 581 24.06 -7.00 10.81
CA GLU A 581 23.36 -7.43 9.61
C GLU A 581 21.93 -6.92 9.60
N GLU A 582 21.38 -6.69 8.42
CA GLU A 582 19.95 -6.39 8.27
C GLU A 582 19.10 -7.54 8.78
N PHE A 583 17.92 -7.20 9.33
CA PHE A 583 16.92 -8.21 9.64
C PHE A 583 16.40 -8.85 8.36
N GLU A 584 16.12 -10.15 8.42
CA GLU A 584 15.39 -10.80 7.33
C GLU A 584 13.97 -10.25 7.27
N LYS A 585 13.61 -9.74 6.09
CA LYS A 585 12.33 -9.08 5.84
C LYS A 585 11.54 -9.81 4.78
N ASN A 586 10.22 -9.59 4.77
CA ASN A 586 9.39 -9.97 3.65
C ASN A 586 9.53 -8.94 2.50
N THR A 587 8.86 -9.21 1.38
CA THR A 587 8.84 -8.33 0.20
C THR A 587 8.25 -6.94 0.48
N SER A 588 7.37 -6.82 1.47
CA SER A 588 6.85 -5.55 1.99
C SER A 588 7.79 -4.84 2.97
N LYS A 589 9.06 -5.28 3.09
CA LYS A 589 10.10 -4.73 3.97
C LYS A 589 9.78 -4.82 5.48
N LYS A 590 8.84 -5.67 5.89
CA LYS A 590 8.54 -5.95 7.30
C LYS A 590 9.44 -7.07 7.83
N ILE A 591 9.96 -6.91 9.06
CA ILE A 591 10.80 -7.91 9.72
C ILE A 591 10.03 -9.23 9.91
N LYS A 592 10.60 -10.35 9.47
CA LYS A 592 10.05 -11.69 9.69
C LYS A 592 10.32 -12.14 11.13
N ARG A 593 9.40 -11.84 12.05
CA ARG A 593 9.54 -12.11 13.50
C ARG A 593 9.67 -13.58 13.85
N PHE A 594 9.20 -14.48 12.99
CA PHE A 594 9.25 -15.93 13.21
C PHE A 594 10.62 -16.55 12.85
N VAL A 595 11.50 -15.81 12.18
CA VAL A 595 12.82 -16.29 11.80
C VAL A 595 13.76 -16.23 13.01
N GLU A 596 14.26 -17.40 13.43
CA GLU A 596 15.17 -17.51 14.58
C GLU A 596 16.45 -16.67 14.41
N GLY A 597 16.94 -16.54 13.16
CA GLY A 597 18.07 -15.67 12.86
C GLY A 597 17.85 -14.19 13.19
N ASN A 598 16.59 -13.74 13.27
CA ASN A 598 16.23 -12.39 13.68
C ASN A 598 16.18 -12.21 15.22
N LYS A 599 16.12 -13.32 15.99
CA LYS A 599 16.03 -13.34 17.47
C LYS A 599 17.35 -13.61 18.18
N LYS A 600 18.49 -13.43 17.50
CA LYS A 600 19.81 -13.63 18.13
C LYS A 600 20.06 -12.55 19.19
N MET A 601 20.47 -13.01 20.39
CA MET A 601 20.88 -12.19 21.54
C MET A 601 22.41 -12.15 21.65
#